data_d8ef55f0bd4f3dc823749102bcb84309
#
_entry.id   d8ef55f0bd4f3dc823749102bcb84309
#
_cell.length_a   1.000
_cell.length_b   1.000
_cell.length_c   1.000
_cell.angle_alpha   90.00
_cell.angle_beta   90.00
_cell.angle_gamma   90.00
#
_symmetry.space_group_name_H-M   'P 1'
#
loop_
_entity.id
_entity.type
_entity.pdbx_description
1 polymer ?
#
loop_
_entity_poly.entity_id
_entity_poly.type
_entity_poly.pdbx_seq_one_letter_code
_entity_poly.pdbx_strand_id
1 'polypeptide(L)'
;YPSVYKQNSTKKFKYITFVGRLNSSKGYDIFKNAIIKILDEFPNWKAYSVGDEDRRNIYINHKLHNELGFLNHKKTLNLLNKSEISVVPSRWEEPFGRTALEASSCGCATIISNRGGLIETTDHAIILKKNDEFNLYKEIKNLILDKKKRIQIQKLSRSSIKHTIIKNTKVIDQMRESIFPKYNLNYLKNRLKIINLYNQGQKLNHRLFNISLGKKFTNGFIRNNHDVLEISDRDFIKNNRSFKLISSKKNFQNYLIQTFKNYNPDLLFFGHSRNIDLNTIDEIKSYNKNLIISQWNEDPVMPSLDYSKQNISNIKLYSDVVDHNFITTHPSILKNKVDNNANFHFFFVPVDKNIECFDVYKMNPKKDLFYAMSHGVNRAVLKDGVEDNRVQFLDKLVKKIPNIKYDFFGFSNKQPIWGNDFNNALINTKMGLNLSRGLPTKYYSSNRIASILGNGLLTFVDIKTQFNDFFKNDEIIFYKNIDDLASKINFYSKNDKLRKKIAKKGKAKYFKFFDGNKIAKYILNISFGKNASLF
;
A
#
# COMPACT_ATOMS: atom_id res chain seq x y z
N TYR A 1 12.55 -0.34 16.52
CA TYR A 1 13.27 -0.05 17.77
C TYR A 1 14.69 -0.57 17.67
N PRO A 2 15.71 0.17 18.20
CA PRO A 2 17.05 -0.38 18.37
C PRO A 2 16.98 -1.63 19.22
N SER A 3 17.79 -2.61 18.86
CA SER A 3 17.79 -3.91 19.54
C SER A 3 19.21 -4.45 19.67
N VAL A 4 19.43 -5.29 20.64
CA VAL A 4 20.73 -5.88 20.91
C VAL A 4 20.64 -7.40 20.96
N TYR A 5 21.74 -8.06 20.66
CA TYR A 5 21.93 -9.48 20.98
C TYR A 5 22.28 -9.64 22.47
N LYS A 6 21.77 -10.70 23.08
CA LYS A 6 22.17 -11.06 24.45
C LYS A 6 23.66 -11.37 24.48
N GLN A 7 24.41 -10.63 25.31
CA GLN A 7 25.83 -10.80 25.43
C GLN A 7 26.18 -11.94 26.43
N ASN A 8 27.24 -12.66 26.17
CA ASN A 8 27.73 -13.66 27.10
C ASN A 8 28.37 -12.98 28.33
N SER A 9 28.31 -13.66 29.48
CA SER A 9 28.95 -13.17 30.70
C SER A 9 30.49 -13.26 30.58
N THR A 10 31.16 -12.16 30.88
CA THR A 10 32.63 -12.10 30.93
C THR A 10 33.09 -11.60 32.29
N LYS A 11 34.34 -11.83 32.62
CA LYS A 11 34.98 -11.28 33.84
C LYS A 11 34.96 -9.74 33.75
N LYS A 12 34.40 -9.11 34.78
CA LYS A 12 34.35 -7.65 34.91
C LYS A 12 35.61 -7.11 35.59
N PHE A 13 35.98 -5.91 35.18
CA PHE A 13 37.08 -5.16 35.77
C PHE A 13 36.53 -3.86 36.35
N LYS A 14 37.23 -3.23 37.27
CA LYS A 14 36.88 -1.94 37.87
C LYS A 14 37.04 -0.81 36.85
N TYR A 15 36.20 -0.88 35.78
CA TYR A 15 36.17 0.09 34.70
C TYR A 15 34.87 0.87 34.76
N ILE A 16 34.98 2.19 34.56
CA ILE A 16 33.88 3.11 34.38
C ILE A 16 33.95 3.62 32.94
N THR A 17 32.89 3.43 32.16
CA THR A 17 32.90 3.75 30.74
C THR A 17 31.90 4.83 30.39
N PHE A 18 32.33 5.75 29.53
CA PHE A 18 31.50 6.68 28.77
C PHE A 18 31.62 6.30 27.28
N VAL A 19 30.46 6.20 26.60
CA VAL A 19 30.42 5.91 25.15
C VAL A 19 29.48 6.91 24.48
N GLY A 20 29.98 7.72 23.56
CA GLY A 20 29.23 8.73 22.86
C GLY A 20 30.11 9.85 22.32
N ARG A 21 29.54 10.85 21.66
CA ARG A 21 30.29 12.04 21.25
C ARG A 21 30.88 12.74 22.48
N LEU A 22 32.12 13.20 22.37
CA LEU A 22 32.86 13.80 23.48
C LEU A 22 32.52 15.30 23.63
N ASN A 23 31.25 15.61 23.75
CA ASN A 23 30.73 16.97 23.84
C ASN A 23 29.72 17.16 24.97
N SER A 24 29.37 18.41 25.27
CA SER A 24 28.44 18.76 26.37
C SER A 24 27.01 18.30 26.12
N SER A 25 26.56 18.14 24.87
CA SER A 25 25.21 17.63 24.58
C SER A 25 25.03 16.18 25.06
N LYS A 26 26.09 15.38 25.00
CA LYS A 26 26.14 14.01 25.54
C LYS A 26 26.57 13.95 27.02
N GLY A 27 26.78 15.12 27.65
CA GLY A 27 27.16 15.22 29.06
C GLY A 27 28.61 14.81 29.34
N TYR A 28 29.49 14.93 28.34
CA TYR A 28 30.90 14.55 28.55
C TYR A 28 31.63 15.46 29.55
N ASP A 29 31.24 16.74 29.65
CA ASP A 29 31.69 17.68 30.69
C ASP A 29 31.23 17.26 32.08
N ILE A 30 29.97 16.80 32.24
CA ILE A 30 29.45 16.25 33.51
C ILE A 30 30.27 15.02 33.89
N PHE A 31 30.52 14.12 32.93
CA PHE A 31 31.37 12.94 33.15
C PHE A 31 32.77 13.33 33.53
N LYS A 32 33.40 14.29 32.82
CA LYS A 32 34.74 14.80 33.12
C LYS A 32 34.86 15.22 34.60
N ASN A 33 33.99 16.12 35.04
CA ASN A 33 34.09 16.71 36.36
C ASN A 33 33.83 15.69 37.49
N ALA A 34 32.92 14.74 37.25
CA ALA A 34 32.65 13.66 38.20
C ALA A 34 33.77 12.61 38.23
N ILE A 35 34.29 12.22 37.07
CA ILE A 35 35.22 11.09 36.99
C ILE A 35 36.60 11.43 37.53
N ILE A 36 37.08 12.67 37.36
CA ILE A 36 38.37 13.10 37.94
C ILE A 36 38.32 12.90 39.46
N LYS A 37 37.28 13.42 40.13
CA LYS A 37 37.09 13.26 41.58
C LYS A 37 37.02 11.79 42.02
N ILE A 38 36.37 10.94 41.21
CA ILE A 38 36.26 9.50 41.46
C ILE A 38 37.63 8.83 41.35
N LEU A 39 38.42 9.16 40.34
CA LEU A 39 39.74 8.52 40.14
C LEU A 39 40.80 8.96 41.15
N ASP A 40 40.67 10.19 41.66
CA ASP A 40 41.50 10.67 42.79
C ASP A 40 41.16 9.91 44.07
N GLU A 41 39.90 9.68 44.37
CA GLU A 41 39.44 9.01 45.60
C GLU A 41 39.58 7.47 45.51
N PHE A 42 39.44 6.88 44.31
CA PHE A 42 39.49 5.44 44.12
C PHE A 42 40.55 5.03 43.08
N PRO A 43 41.84 5.07 43.39
CA PRO A 43 42.95 4.86 42.44
C PRO A 43 43.04 3.44 41.88
N ASN A 44 42.25 2.50 42.41
CA ASN A 44 42.16 1.13 41.90
C ASN A 44 41.10 0.96 40.77
N TRP A 45 40.42 2.05 40.39
CA TRP A 45 39.51 2.09 39.26
C TRP A 45 40.15 2.79 38.05
N LYS A 46 39.70 2.44 36.85
CA LYS A 46 40.08 3.10 35.61
C LYS A 46 38.85 3.60 34.85
N ALA A 47 38.98 4.71 34.18
CA ALA A 47 37.92 5.24 33.34
C ALA A 47 38.32 5.16 31.86
N TYR A 48 37.32 4.95 31.03
CA TYR A 48 37.46 4.90 29.57
C TYR A 48 36.41 5.75 28.90
N SER A 49 36.83 6.56 27.91
CA SER A 49 35.96 7.29 27.02
C SER A 49 36.11 6.78 25.61
N VAL A 50 34.96 6.52 24.95
CA VAL A 50 34.88 6.03 23.56
C VAL A 50 34.01 6.99 22.77
N GLY A 51 34.55 7.49 21.69
CA GLY A 51 33.91 8.43 20.78
C GLY A 51 34.86 9.50 20.28
N ASP A 52 34.38 10.36 19.44
CA ASP A 52 35.12 11.50 18.91
C ASP A 52 34.22 12.75 18.86
N GLU A 53 34.82 13.89 18.59
CA GLU A 53 34.17 15.17 18.35
C GLU A 53 35.13 16.08 17.61
N ASP A 54 34.77 16.46 16.37
CA ASP A 54 35.60 17.30 15.50
C ASP A 54 35.86 18.70 16.08
N ARG A 55 34.88 19.26 16.80
CA ARG A 55 34.95 20.59 17.43
C ARG A 55 35.18 20.46 18.93
N ARG A 56 36.12 19.65 19.29
CA ARG A 56 36.34 19.27 20.68
C ARG A 56 36.93 20.39 21.51
N ASN A 57 36.33 20.65 22.69
CA ASN A 57 36.83 21.59 23.70
C ASN A 57 36.85 21.00 25.12
N ILE A 58 36.58 19.70 25.28
CA ILE A 58 36.52 19.00 26.57
C ILE A 58 37.53 17.88 26.57
N TYR A 59 38.50 17.94 27.50
CA TYR A 59 39.54 16.95 27.67
C TYR A 59 39.64 16.51 29.13
N ILE A 60 39.89 15.22 29.35
CA ILE A 60 40.10 14.66 30.68
C ILE A 60 41.58 14.33 30.82
N ASN A 61 42.29 15.11 31.60
CA ASN A 61 43.70 14.87 31.90
C ASN A 61 43.83 14.20 33.28
N HIS A 62 43.88 12.87 33.30
CA HIS A 62 44.07 12.09 34.53
C HIS A 62 44.75 10.76 34.19
N LYS A 63 45.77 10.33 35.00
CA LYS A 63 46.59 9.14 34.75
C LYS A 63 45.82 7.82 34.65
N LEU A 64 44.66 7.73 35.27
CA LEU A 64 43.77 6.55 35.26
C LEU A 64 42.62 6.64 34.28
N HIS A 65 42.56 7.69 33.47
CA HIS A 65 41.61 7.84 32.39
C HIS A 65 42.28 7.54 31.06
N ASN A 66 41.59 6.75 30.21
CA ASN A 66 42.05 6.41 28.88
C ASN A 66 40.95 6.82 27.85
N GLU A 67 41.32 7.68 26.94
CA GLU A 67 40.51 8.02 25.82
C GLU A 67 40.90 7.16 24.62
N LEU A 68 39.94 6.42 24.08
CA LEU A 68 40.16 5.41 23.04
C LEU A 68 39.76 5.89 21.63
N GLY A 69 39.27 7.15 21.50
CA GLY A 69 38.77 7.66 20.26
C GLY A 69 37.54 6.87 19.74
N PHE A 70 37.31 6.92 18.45
CA PHE A 70 36.26 6.12 17.82
C PHE A 70 36.60 4.64 17.79
N LEU A 71 35.74 3.81 18.34
CA LEU A 71 35.83 2.35 18.24
C LEU A 71 34.71 1.79 17.42
N ASN A 72 34.98 0.74 16.63
CA ASN A 72 33.92 0.00 15.98
C ASN A 72 33.00 -0.69 17.01
N HIS A 73 31.78 -1.02 16.60
CA HIS A 73 30.75 -1.57 17.49
C HIS A 73 31.21 -2.81 18.28
N LYS A 74 31.92 -3.74 17.63
CA LYS A 74 32.44 -4.96 18.28
C LYS A 74 33.46 -4.66 19.39
N LYS A 75 34.37 -3.71 19.17
CA LYS A 75 35.36 -3.28 20.18
C LYS A 75 34.69 -2.55 21.33
N THR A 76 33.68 -1.70 21.02
CA THR A 76 32.88 -1.00 22.04
C THR A 76 32.14 -1.98 22.94
N LEU A 77 31.43 -2.97 22.38
CA LEU A 77 30.77 -4.01 23.16
C LEU A 77 31.76 -4.82 24.00
N ASN A 78 32.96 -5.09 23.49
CA ASN A 78 34.01 -5.81 24.24
C ASN A 78 34.47 -5.01 25.45
N LEU A 79 34.62 -3.68 25.34
CA LEU A 79 34.93 -2.81 26.46
C LEU A 79 33.80 -2.78 27.48
N LEU A 80 32.57 -2.60 27.05
CA LEU A 80 31.38 -2.62 27.92
C LEU A 80 31.23 -3.96 28.65
N ASN A 81 31.49 -5.08 27.98
CA ASN A 81 31.48 -6.41 28.62
C ASN A 81 32.50 -6.51 29.78
N LYS A 82 33.63 -5.82 29.69
CA LYS A 82 34.66 -5.78 30.72
C LYS A 82 34.39 -4.72 31.78
N SER A 83 33.51 -3.78 31.56
CA SER A 83 33.26 -2.64 32.45
C SER A 83 32.23 -2.95 33.53
N GLU A 84 32.50 -2.57 34.77
CA GLU A 84 31.55 -2.72 35.88
C GLU A 84 30.46 -1.64 35.85
N ILE A 85 30.81 -0.42 35.48
CA ILE A 85 29.90 0.74 35.46
C ILE A 85 29.91 1.39 34.08
N SER A 86 28.78 1.81 33.57
CA SER A 86 28.65 2.64 32.36
C SER A 86 27.80 3.86 32.65
N VAL A 87 28.15 5.01 32.07
CA VAL A 87 27.50 6.30 32.35
C VAL A 87 27.02 6.93 31.04
N VAL A 88 25.76 7.36 31.03
CA VAL A 88 25.14 8.05 29.90
C VAL A 88 24.41 9.31 30.38
N PRO A 89 25.13 10.40 30.73
CA PRO A 89 24.58 11.61 31.33
C PRO A 89 24.15 12.62 30.27
N SER A 90 23.46 12.18 29.21
CA SER A 90 23.08 13.02 28.10
C SER A 90 22.18 14.18 28.52
N ARG A 91 22.47 15.39 28.01
CA ARG A 91 21.54 16.54 28.07
C ARG A 91 20.57 16.55 26.90
N TRP A 92 20.92 15.82 25.84
CA TRP A 92 20.10 15.66 24.66
C TRP A 92 18.88 14.78 24.95
N GLU A 93 17.74 15.14 24.42
CA GLU A 93 16.54 14.29 24.45
C GLU A 93 16.78 13.10 23.50
N GLU A 94 17.33 12.03 24.03
CA GLU A 94 17.68 10.85 23.24
C GLU A 94 16.42 10.21 22.66
N PRO A 95 16.33 9.97 21.34
CA PRO A 95 15.18 9.27 20.76
C PRO A 95 14.96 7.88 21.36
N PHE A 96 16.03 7.22 21.78
CA PHE A 96 15.97 5.90 22.42
C PHE A 96 17.13 5.64 23.43
N GLY A 97 18.39 5.96 23.08
CA GLY A 97 19.56 5.72 23.95
C GLY A 97 20.23 4.36 23.75
N ARG A 98 20.67 4.05 22.51
CA ARG A 98 21.37 2.78 22.17
C ARG A 98 22.50 2.43 23.12
N THR A 99 23.31 3.40 23.51
CA THR A 99 24.47 3.16 24.40
C THR A 99 24.04 2.62 25.76
N ALA A 100 22.96 3.13 26.35
CA ALA A 100 22.44 2.64 27.61
C ALA A 100 21.92 1.19 27.49
N LEU A 101 21.23 0.88 26.37
CA LEU A 101 20.78 -0.48 26.09
C LEU A 101 21.95 -1.45 25.91
N GLU A 102 22.97 -1.06 25.16
CA GLU A 102 24.18 -1.85 24.91
C GLU A 102 24.97 -2.11 26.22
N ALA A 103 25.13 -1.06 27.03
CA ALA A 103 25.77 -1.18 28.34
C ALA A 103 25.03 -2.14 29.28
N SER A 104 23.70 -2.01 29.32
CA SER A 104 22.83 -2.91 30.10
C SER A 104 22.90 -4.35 29.59
N SER A 105 22.91 -4.55 28.28
CA SER A 105 23.05 -5.89 27.68
C SER A 105 24.39 -6.55 27.99
N CYS A 106 25.43 -5.75 28.09
CA CYS A 106 26.74 -6.18 28.52
C CYS A 106 26.84 -6.41 30.05
N GLY A 107 25.78 -6.10 30.81
CA GLY A 107 25.75 -6.25 32.27
C GLY A 107 26.59 -5.20 32.99
N CYS A 108 26.63 -3.97 32.50
CA CYS A 108 27.13 -2.85 33.29
C CYS A 108 26.09 -2.42 34.31
N ALA A 109 26.51 -1.93 35.48
CA ALA A 109 25.66 -1.08 36.31
C ALA A 109 25.57 0.29 35.63
N THR A 110 24.44 0.55 35.00
CA THR A 110 24.28 1.72 34.11
C THR A 110 23.67 2.91 34.86
N ILE A 111 24.29 4.08 34.74
CA ILE A 111 23.77 5.35 35.25
C ILE A 111 23.35 6.19 34.06
N ILE A 112 22.11 6.69 34.04
CA ILE A 112 21.52 7.46 32.94
C ILE A 112 20.92 8.77 33.43
N SER A 113 20.84 9.76 32.56
CA SER A 113 20.02 10.94 32.77
C SER A 113 18.54 10.64 32.47
N ASN A 114 17.63 11.44 33.04
CA ASN A 114 16.20 11.40 32.71
C ASN A 114 15.94 12.26 31.47
N ARG A 115 16.32 11.77 30.27
CA ARG A 115 16.20 12.50 28.99
C ARG A 115 15.69 11.59 27.87
N GLY A 116 14.54 11.98 27.30
CA GLY A 116 13.92 11.28 26.18
C GLY A 116 13.76 9.79 26.41
N GLY A 117 14.07 8.97 25.42
CA GLY A 117 13.95 7.52 25.46
C GLY A 117 14.99 6.76 26.30
N LEU A 118 15.93 7.44 26.99
CA LEU A 118 16.90 6.75 27.84
C LEU A 118 16.22 5.91 28.92
N ILE A 119 15.17 6.41 29.52
CA ILE A 119 14.42 5.72 30.59
C ILE A 119 13.70 4.46 30.11
N GLU A 120 13.48 4.33 28.81
CA GLU A 120 12.82 3.17 28.21
C GLU A 120 13.78 2.01 27.92
N THR A 121 15.09 2.26 27.96
CA THR A 121 16.12 1.29 27.56
C THR A 121 16.28 0.13 28.54
N THR A 122 16.11 0.38 29.83
CA THR A 122 16.26 -0.61 30.89
C THR A 122 15.53 -0.20 32.18
N ASP A 123 14.92 -1.16 32.86
CA ASP A 123 14.23 -0.94 34.14
C ASP A 123 15.18 -0.86 35.34
N HIS A 124 16.45 -1.17 35.16
CA HIS A 124 17.40 -1.33 36.24
C HIS A 124 18.58 -0.36 36.19
N ALA A 125 18.53 0.66 35.34
CA ALA A 125 19.52 1.73 35.39
C ALA A 125 19.25 2.65 36.59
N ILE A 126 20.32 3.26 37.12
CA ILE A 126 20.21 4.36 38.07
C ILE A 126 19.89 5.63 37.27
N ILE A 127 18.74 6.24 37.52
CA ILE A 127 18.34 7.48 36.89
C ILE A 127 18.80 8.64 37.77
N LEU A 128 19.60 9.54 37.21
CA LEU A 128 20.08 10.73 37.91
C LEU A 128 18.90 11.65 38.28
N LYS A 129 18.77 11.99 39.57
CA LYS A 129 17.76 12.96 40.04
C LYS A 129 17.93 14.34 39.41
N LYS A 130 19.19 14.76 39.27
CA LYS A 130 19.59 15.97 38.55
C LYS A 130 20.83 15.62 37.69
N ASN A 131 20.83 16.03 36.44
CA ASN A 131 21.89 15.73 35.51
C ASN A 131 23.04 16.73 35.65
N ASP A 132 23.78 16.61 36.74
CA ASP A 132 24.95 17.42 37.10
C ASP A 132 26.12 16.53 37.60
N GLU A 133 27.26 17.16 37.72
CA GLU A 133 28.49 16.47 38.17
C GLU A 133 28.42 15.92 39.58
N PHE A 134 27.74 16.63 40.50
CA PHE A 134 27.63 16.23 41.89
C PHE A 134 26.79 14.97 42.04
N ASN A 135 25.62 14.92 41.41
CA ASN A 135 24.76 13.74 41.43
C ASN A 135 25.41 12.55 40.72
N LEU A 136 26.11 12.79 39.61
CA LEU A 136 26.82 11.73 38.88
C LEU A 136 27.97 11.16 39.75
N TYR A 137 28.78 12.03 40.33
CA TYR A 137 29.84 11.62 41.27
C TYR A 137 29.27 10.77 42.41
N LYS A 138 28.20 11.22 43.04
CA LYS A 138 27.54 10.53 44.16
C LYS A 138 27.07 9.14 43.77
N GLU A 139 26.40 8.99 42.63
CA GLU A 139 25.89 7.69 42.18
C GLU A 139 27.03 6.73 41.76
N ILE A 140 28.11 7.21 41.13
CA ILE A 140 29.27 6.40 40.83
C ILE A 140 29.93 5.93 42.15
N LYS A 141 30.12 6.84 43.11
CA LYS A 141 30.69 6.52 44.44
C LYS A 141 29.86 5.48 45.20
N ASN A 142 28.53 5.63 45.17
CA ASN A 142 27.62 4.66 45.78
C ASN A 142 27.79 3.27 45.17
N LEU A 143 27.89 3.19 43.84
CA LEU A 143 28.10 1.91 43.14
C LEU A 143 29.50 1.32 43.40
N ILE A 144 30.50 2.14 43.64
CA ILE A 144 31.86 1.68 44.00
C ILE A 144 31.85 1.07 45.39
N LEU A 145 31.28 1.75 46.37
CA LEU A 145 31.27 1.35 47.76
C LEU A 145 30.32 0.17 48.02
N ASP A 146 29.09 0.20 47.43
CA ASP A 146 28.14 -0.90 47.54
C ASP A 146 28.30 -1.92 46.42
N LYS A 147 29.25 -2.85 46.60
CA LYS A 147 29.49 -3.95 45.67
C LYS A 147 28.28 -4.87 45.49
N LYS A 148 27.47 -5.09 46.54
CA LYS A 148 26.26 -5.96 46.46
C LYS A 148 25.22 -5.34 45.52
N LYS A 149 24.89 -4.08 45.74
CA LYS A 149 23.97 -3.31 44.89
C LYS A 149 24.45 -3.26 43.42
N ARG A 150 25.73 -2.98 43.20
CA ARG A 150 26.32 -2.96 41.86
C ARG A 150 26.12 -4.28 41.13
N ILE A 151 26.48 -5.41 41.76
CA ILE A 151 26.35 -6.76 41.18
C ILE A 151 24.86 -7.09 40.92
N GLN A 152 23.97 -6.71 41.82
CA GLN A 152 22.53 -6.90 41.64
C GLN A 152 22.02 -6.18 40.39
N ILE A 153 22.37 -4.90 40.23
CA ILE A 153 22.00 -4.10 39.05
C ILE A 153 22.58 -4.75 37.78
N GLN A 154 23.83 -5.17 37.79
CA GLN A 154 24.48 -5.84 36.66
C GLN A 154 23.75 -7.12 36.21
N LYS A 155 23.33 -7.95 37.17
CA LYS A 155 22.57 -9.19 36.89
C LYS A 155 21.16 -8.86 36.34
N LEU A 156 20.44 -7.97 37.00
CA LEU A 156 19.08 -7.57 36.60
C LEU A 156 19.08 -6.90 35.22
N SER A 157 19.97 -5.96 34.96
CA SER A 157 20.10 -5.31 33.65
C SER A 157 20.34 -6.32 32.53
N ARG A 158 21.15 -7.35 32.75
CA ARG A 158 21.39 -8.38 31.73
C ARG A 158 20.20 -9.34 31.54
N SER A 159 19.49 -9.69 32.62
CA SER A 159 18.40 -10.67 32.56
C SER A 159 17.08 -10.12 32.00
N SER A 160 16.84 -8.82 32.21
CA SER A 160 15.57 -8.14 31.93
C SER A 160 15.56 -7.29 30.67
N ILE A 161 16.47 -7.54 29.71
CA ILE A 161 16.52 -6.76 28.48
C ILE A 161 15.20 -6.87 27.71
N LYS A 162 14.51 -5.74 27.55
CA LYS A 162 13.25 -5.65 26.81
C LYS A 162 13.45 -5.69 25.30
N HIS A 163 14.45 -5.01 24.80
CA HIS A 163 14.69 -4.74 23.38
C HIS A 163 15.76 -5.66 22.78
N THR A 164 15.50 -6.95 22.76
CA THR A 164 16.34 -7.89 21.97
C THR A 164 15.81 -7.98 20.54
N ILE A 165 16.71 -8.30 19.59
CA ILE A 165 16.32 -8.51 18.17
C ILE A 165 15.15 -9.50 18.08
N ILE A 166 15.22 -10.63 18.77
CA ILE A 166 14.18 -11.66 18.76
C ILE A 166 12.83 -11.13 19.28
N LYS A 167 12.83 -10.39 20.41
CA LYS A 167 11.59 -9.83 20.97
C LYS A 167 10.99 -8.78 20.05
N ASN A 168 11.81 -7.85 19.54
CA ASN A 168 11.33 -6.80 18.65
C ASN A 168 10.81 -7.36 17.32
N THR A 169 11.47 -8.38 16.74
CA THR A 169 10.98 -9.07 15.55
C THR A 169 9.62 -9.70 15.79
N LYS A 170 9.43 -10.38 16.93
CA LYS A 170 8.11 -10.95 17.30
C LYS A 170 7.02 -9.89 17.42
N VAL A 171 7.32 -8.74 18.04
CA VAL A 171 6.35 -7.63 18.14
C VAL A 171 6.01 -7.06 16.76
N ILE A 172 7.01 -6.88 15.89
CA ILE A 172 6.78 -6.44 14.52
C ILE A 172 5.94 -7.45 13.75
N ASP A 173 6.22 -8.75 13.88
CA ASP A 173 5.45 -9.80 13.22
C ASP A 173 4.00 -9.84 13.74
N GLN A 174 3.79 -9.70 15.06
CA GLN A 174 2.45 -9.60 15.65
C GLN A 174 1.69 -8.36 15.15
N MET A 175 2.36 -7.20 15.05
CA MET A 175 1.77 -5.99 14.47
C MET A 175 1.42 -6.21 12.99
N ARG A 176 2.30 -6.86 12.23
CA ARG A 176 2.04 -7.21 10.82
C ARG A 176 0.85 -8.16 10.71
N GLU A 177 0.75 -9.16 11.56
CA GLU A 177 -0.39 -10.09 11.60
C GLU A 177 -1.70 -9.41 11.99
N SER A 178 -1.68 -8.40 12.86
CA SER A 178 -2.86 -7.63 13.24
C SER A 178 -3.35 -6.68 12.13
N ILE A 179 -2.43 -6.16 11.32
CA ILE A 179 -2.73 -5.26 10.20
C ILE A 179 -3.08 -6.05 8.93
N PHE A 180 -2.42 -7.17 8.71
CA PHE A 180 -2.63 -8.05 7.57
C PHE A 180 -3.14 -9.40 8.05
N PRO A 181 -4.36 -9.83 7.64
CA PRO A 181 -4.85 -11.15 8.02
C PRO A 181 -3.86 -12.23 7.58
N LYS A 182 -3.48 -13.06 8.51
CA LYS A 182 -2.51 -14.18 8.47
C LYS A 182 -1.95 -14.49 7.08
N TYR A 183 -0.79 -13.96 6.78
CA TYR A 183 0.01 -14.48 5.67
C TYR A 183 0.63 -15.80 6.10
N ASN A 184 0.19 -16.88 5.47
CA ASN A 184 0.81 -18.19 5.65
C ASN A 184 2.24 -18.12 5.10
N LEU A 185 3.27 -18.32 5.93
CA LEU A 185 4.69 -18.30 5.52
C LEU A 185 5.06 -19.37 4.46
N ASN A 186 4.11 -20.22 4.07
CA ASN A 186 4.23 -21.14 2.92
C ASN A 186 4.21 -20.44 1.56
N TYR A 187 4.13 -19.11 1.51
CA TYR A 187 4.04 -18.35 0.26
C TYR A 187 5.30 -18.40 -0.62
N LEU A 188 6.47 -18.67 -0.05
CA LEU A 188 7.71 -18.78 -0.83
C LEU A 188 7.69 -19.92 -1.87
N LYS A 189 6.87 -20.96 -1.66
CA LYS A 189 6.67 -22.06 -2.63
C LYS A 189 5.60 -21.77 -3.70
N ASN A 190 4.74 -20.78 -3.50
CA ASN A 190 3.59 -20.46 -4.35
C ASN A 190 3.58 -19.02 -4.86
N ARG A 191 4.71 -18.31 -4.80
CA ARG A 191 4.82 -16.95 -5.32
C ARG A 191 4.96 -17.00 -6.83
N LEU A 192 3.93 -16.50 -7.51
CA LEU A 192 3.91 -16.38 -8.96
C LEU A 192 4.60 -15.08 -9.39
N LYS A 193 5.26 -15.13 -10.53
CA LYS A 193 5.74 -13.98 -11.27
C LYS A 193 4.72 -13.63 -12.35
N ILE A 194 4.18 -12.43 -12.30
CA ILE A 194 3.08 -12.00 -13.18
C ILE A 194 3.52 -10.78 -13.98
N ILE A 195 3.39 -10.83 -15.29
CA ILE A 195 3.40 -9.62 -16.11
C ILE A 195 1.95 -9.15 -16.27
N ASN A 196 1.64 -7.97 -15.72
CA ASN A 196 0.36 -7.31 -15.94
C ASN A 196 0.52 -6.20 -16.99
N LEU A 197 -0.01 -6.45 -18.19
CA LEU A 197 0.13 -5.56 -19.33
C LEU A 197 -1.19 -4.84 -19.59
N TYR A 198 -1.18 -3.52 -19.41
CA TYR A 198 -2.36 -2.68 -19.58
C TYR A 198 -1.99 -1.21 -19.86
N ASN A 199 -2.94 -0.41 -20.32
CA ASN A 199 -2.74 1.02 -20.54
C ASN A 199 -2.63 1.78 -19.22
N GLN A 200 -1.44 2.22 -18.84
CA GLN A 200 -1.19 3.00 -17.61
C GLN A 200 -1.55 4.49 -17.79
N GLY A 201 -1.67 4.96 -19.03
CA GLY A 201 -2.05 6.33 -19.33
C GLY A 201 -0.96 7.37 -19.10
N GLN A 202 0.31 7.00 -19.04
CA GLN A 202 1.45 7.93 -18.92
C GLN A 202 1.41 8.98 -20.04
N LYS A 203 1.13 8.55 -21.28
CA LYS A 203 0.94 9.45 -22.43
C LYS A 203 -0.20 10.46 -22.29
N LEU A 204 -1.04 10.31 -21.29
CA LEU A 204 -2.19 11.13 -20.98
C LEU A 204 -2.02 11.84 -19.62
N ASN A 205 -0.79 12.04 -19.19
CA ASN A 205 -0.43 12.64 -17.90
C ASN A 205 -1.12 11.94 -16.72
N HIS A 206 -1.15 10.59 -16.76
CA HIS A 206 -1.73 9.73 -15.72
C HIS A 206 -3.21 10.00 -15.37
N ARG A 207 -3.98 10.65 -16.26
CA ARG A 207 -5.39 10.97 -16.01
C ARG A 207 -6.28 9.75 -15.75
N LEU A 208 -5.83 8.53 -16.11
CA LEU A 208 -6.57 7.30 -15.90
C LEU A 208 -6.29 6.64 -14.54
N PHE A 209 -5.44 7.22 -13.71
CA PHE A 209 -4.95 6.61 -12.46
C PHE A 209 -6.10 6.10 -11.56
N ASN A 210 -7.13 6.92 -11.34
CA ASN A 210 -8.22 6.60 -10.42
C ASN A 210 -9.28 5.65 -10.98
N ILE A 211 -9.21 5.32 -12.27
CA ILE A 211 -10.18 4.45 -12.95
C ILE A 211 -9.52 3.25 -13.63
N SER A 212 -8.22 3.03 -13.40
CA SER A 212 -7.48 1.96 -14.06
C SER A 212 -7.78 0.61 -13.42
N LEU A 213 -8.49 -0.24 -14.16
CA LEU A 213 -8.75 -1.62 -13.75
C LEU A 213 -7.46 -2.44 -13.66
N GLY A 214 -6.53 -2.24 -14.61
CA GLY A 214 -5.22 -2.89 -14.58
C GLY A 214 -4.45 -2.61 -13.29
N LYS A 215 -4.51 -1.36 -12.78
CA LYS A 215 -3.87 -1.01 -11.50
C LYS A 215 -4.50 -1.73 -10.31
N LYS A 216 -5.83 -1.89 -10.30
CA LYS A 216 -6.53 -2.66 -9.24
C LYS A 216 -6.11 -4.13 -9.25
N PHE A 217 -5.89 -4.72 -10.44
CA PHE A 217 -5.35 -6.08 -10.54
C PHE A 217 -3.93 -6.17 -10.03
N THR A 218 -3.03 -5.24 -10.42
CA THR A 218 -1.67 -5.19 -9.86
C THR A 218 -1.69 -5.16 -8.34
N ASN A 219 -2.46 -4.24 -7.75
CA ASN A 219 -2.61 -4.13 -6.30
C ASN A 219 -3.13 -5.43 -5.68
N GLY A 220 -4.11 -6.06 -6.31
CA GLY A 220 -4.68 -7.33 -5.88
C GLY A 220 -3.67 -8.47 -5.93
N PHE A 221 -2.90 -8.60 -7.00
CA PHE A 221 -1.87 -9.63 -7.12
C PHE A 221 -0.75 -9.44 -6.09
N ILE A 222 -0.24 -8.21 -5.92
CA ILE A 222 0.78 -7.90 -4.91
C ILE A 222 0.29 -8.24 -3.51
N ARG A 223 -0.95 -7.88 -3.16
CA ARG A 223 -1.55 -8.19 -1.85
C ARG A 223 -1.84 -9.67 -1.63
N ASN A 224 -1.90 -10.46 -2.71
CA ASN A 224 -1.92 -11.93 -2.65
C ASN A 224 -0.51 -12.54 -2.69
N ASN A 225 0.55 -11.73 -2.42
CA ASN A 225 1.95 -12.13 -2.31
C ASN A 225 2.60 -12.59 -3.61
N HIS A 226 2.13 -12.11 -4.74
CA HIS A 226 2.75 -12.37 -6.03
C HIS A 226 3.70 -11.24 -6.43
N ASP A 227 4.68 -11.57 -7.26
CA ASP A 227 5.60 -10.62 -7.89
C ASP A 227 4.97 -10.10 -9.17
N VAL A 228 4.88 -8.77 -9.34
CA VAL A 228 4.16 -8.19 -10.47
C VAL A 228 5.00 -7.16 -11.18
N LEU A 229 5.24 -7.40 -12.46
CA LEU A 229 5.84 -6.45 -13.38
C LEU A 229 4.75 -5.81 -14.26
N GLU A 230 4.61 -4.49 -14.16
CA GLU A 230 3.64 -3.74 -14.96
C GLU A 230 4.26 -3.28 -16.27
N ILE A 231 3.56 -3.51 -17.39
CA ILE A 231 3.96 -3.05 -18.72
C ILE A 231 2.81 -2.28 -19.36
N SER A 232 3.10 -1.16 -20.02
CA SER A 232 2.14 -0.43 -20.85
C SER A 232 2.60 -0.38 -22.30
N ASP A 233 1.94 -1.15 -23.15
CA ASP A 233 2.22 -1.20 -24.59
C ASP A 233 2.06 0.17 -25.26
N ARG A 234 0.98 0.87 -24.94
CA ARG A 234 0.62 2.15 -25.57
C ARG A 234 1.56 3.28 -25.15
N ASP A 235 2.00 3.29 -23.89
CA ASP A 235 2.93 4.30 -23.40
C ASP A 235 4.33 4.02 -23.91
N PHE A 236 4.77 2.75 -23.94
CA PHE A 236 6.05 2.36 -24.53
C PHE A 236 6.15 2.77 -26.00
N ILE A 237 5.15 2.42 -26.82
CA ILE A 237 5.13 2.74 -28.26
C ILE A 237 5.12 4.26 -28.48
N LYS A 238 4.41 5.02 -27.65
CA LYS A 238 4.42 6.49 -27.76
C LYS A 238 5.77 7.09 -27.38
N ASN A 239 6.36 6.65 -26.27
CA ASN A 239 7.59 7.23 -25.74
C ASN A 239 8.81 6.86 -26.61
N ASN A 240 8.76 5.74 -27.31
CA ASN A 240 9.79 5.30 -28.27
C ASN A 240 9.43 5.62 -29.73
N ARG A 241 8.63 6.64 -29.97
CA ARG A 241 8.21 7.04 -31.30
C ARG A 241 9.39 7.60 -32.08
N SER A 242 9.90 6.84 -33.04
CA SER A 242 10.78 7.35 -34.11
C SER A 242 9.94 7.86 -35.28
N PHE A 243 10.55 8.47 -36.29
CA PHE A 243 9.86 8.98 -37.48
C PHE A 243 8.99 7.92 -38.21
N LYS A 244 9.22 6.63 -37.95
CA LYS A 244 8.40 5.52 -38.48
C LYS A 244 7.67 4.79 -37.35
N LEU A 245 6.34 4.83 -37.33
CA LEU A 245 5.48 4.15 -36.35
C LEU A 245 5.74 2.63 -36.28
N ILE A 246 6.09 2.02 -37.42
CA ILE A 246 6.39 0.60 -37.56
C ILE A 246 7.57 0.19 -36.69
N SER A 247 8.61 1.03 -36.59
CA SER A 247 9.79 0.71 -35.79
C SER A 247 9.48 0.68 -34.28
N SER A 248 8.59 1.55 -33.80
CA SER A 248 8.20 1.59 -32.38
C SER A 248 7.42 0.34 -31.94
N LYS A 249 6.58 -0.21 -32.81
CA LYS A 249 5.89 -1.47 -32.55
C LYS A 249 6.85 -2.65 -32.53
N LYS A 250 7.79 -2.72 -33.49
CA LYS A 250 8.83 -3.75 -33.52
C LYS A 250 9.73 -3.67 -32.26
N ASN A 251 10.11 -2.47 -31.86
CA ASN A 251 10.87 -2.27 -30.64
C ASN A 251 10.11 -2.76 -29.40
N PHE A 252 8.78 -2.58 -29.37
CA PHE A 252 7.95 -3.11 -28.29
C PHE A 252 7.96 -4.64 -28.24
N GLN A 253 7.90 -5.34 -29.40
CA GLN A 253 8.00 -6.81 -29.44
C GLN A 253 9.34 -7.29 -28.87
N ASN A 254 10.44 -6.69 -29.33
CA ASN A 254 11.78 -7.02 -28.82
C ASN A 254 11.92 -6.77 -27.32
N TYR A 255 11.40 -5.63 -26.83
CA TYR A 255 11.37 -5.32 -25.41
C TYR A 255 10.59 -6.37 -24.62
N LEU A 256 9.43 -6.77 -25.12
CA LEU A 256 8.59 -7.76 -24.47
C LEU A 256 9.30 -9.11 -24.38
N ILE A 257 9.89 -9.61 -25.49
CA ILE A 257 10.66 -10.85 -25.54
C ILE A 257 11.83 -10.82 -24.53
N GLN A 258 12.63 -9.74 -24.52
CA GLN A 258 13.76 -9.63 -23.59
C GLN A 258 13.29 -9.56 -22.13
N THR A 259 12.18 -8.87 -21.87
CA THR A 259 11.58 -8.82 -20.54
C THR A 259 11.15 -10.21 -20.09
N PHE A 260 10.53 -11.00 -20.94
CA PHE A 260 10.15 -12.39 -20.64
C PHE A 260 11.35 -13.28 -20.35
N LYS A 261 12.41 -13.18 -21.15
CA LYS A 261 13.66 -13.92 -20.92
C LYS A 261 14.27 -13.62 -19.54
N ASN A 262 14.30 -12.34 -19.16
CA ASN A 262 14.92 -11.91 -17.91
C ASN A 262 14.03 -12.15 -16.68
N TYR A 263 12.73 -11.93 -16.80
CA TYR A 263 11.80 -12.03 -15.69
C TYR A 263 11.25 -13.45 -15.50
N ASN A 264 11.09 -14.21 -16.58
CA ASN A 264 10.53 -15.56 -16.62
C ASN A 264 9.20 -15.68 -15.83
N PRO A 265 8.10 -15.05 -16.32
CA PRO A 265 6.82 -15.02 -15.61
C PRO A 265 6.09 -16.37 -15.69
N ASP A 266 5.23 -16.62 -14.69
CA ASP A 266 4.29 -17.74 -14.67
C ASP A 266 2.97 -17.36 -15.38
N LEU A 267 2.61 -16.07 -15.37
CA LEU A 267 1.38 -15.55 -15.97
C LEU A 267 1.66 -14.27 -16.77
N LEU A 268 1.19 -14.24 -18.02
CA LEU A 268 0.93 -13.01 -18.76
C LEU A 268 -0.56 -12.65 -18.62
N PHE A 269 -0.85 -11.58 -17.92
CA PHE A 269 -2.20 -11.06 -17.75
C PHE A 269 -2.33 -9.71 -18.45
N PHE A 270 -3.16 -9.61 -19.49
CA PHE A 270 -3.23 -8.38 -20.26
C PHE A 270 -4.65 -7.92 -20.56
N GLY A 271 -4.86 -6.60 -20.67
CA GLY A 271 -6.14 -6.02 -20.95
C GLY A 271 -6.10 -4.89 -21.97
N HIS A 272 -7.05 -4.91 -22.90
CA HIS A 272 -7.20 -3.91 -23.97
C HIS A 272 -5.95 -3.66 -24.83
N SER A 273 -4.99 -4.59 -24.85
CA SER A 273 -3.83 -4.52 -25.73
C SER A 273 -4.16 -5.09 -27.11
N ARG A 274 -3.62 -4.46 -28.13
CA ARG A 274 -3.66 -4.91 -29.54
C ARG A 274 -2.28 -4.84 -30.18
N ASN A 275 -1.27 -4.62 -29.38
CA ASN A 275 0.07 -4.33 -29.84
C ASN A 275 1.04 -5.49 -29.61
N ILE A 276 0.55 -6.63 -29.14
CA ILE A 276 1.35 -7.85 -29.04
C ILE A 276 1.13 -8.64 -30.32
N ASP A 277 2.18 -8.93 -31.05
CA ASP A 277 2.11 -9.74 -32.27
C ASP A 277 2.03 -11.23 -31.91
N LEU A 278 1.26 -12.03 -32.66
CA LEU A 278 1.09 -13.46 -32.38
C LEU A 278 2.45 -14.20 -32.42
N ASN A 279 3.30 -13.88 -33.38
CA ASN A 279 4.66 -14.44 -33.45
C ASN A 279 5.48 -14.13 -32.17
N THR A 280 5.25 -12.98 -31.55
CA THR A 280 5.90 -12.65 -30.27
C THR A 280 5.40 -13.54 -29.14
N ILE A 281 4.11 -13.87 -29.13
CA ILE A 281 3.54 -14.80 -28.15
C ILE A 281 4.11 -16.20 -28.34
N ASP A 282 4.22 -16.68 -29.60
CA ASP A 282 4.80 -17.97 -29.91
C ASP A 282 6.27 -18.05 -29.47
N GLU A 283 7.04 -17.01 -29.75
CA GLU A 283 8.43 -16.92 -29.29
C GLU A 283 8.53 -16.95 -27.75
N ILE A 284 7.71 -16.19 -27.06
CA ILE A 284 7.67 -16.18 -25.58
C ILE A 284 7.30 -17.56 -25.02
N LYS A 285 6.30 -18.23 -25.59
CA LYS A 285 5.90 -19.59 -25.21
C LYS A 285 7.01 -20.62 -25.44
N SER A 286 7.87 -20.41 -26.44
CA SER A 286 9.01 -21.30 -26.69
C SER A 286 10.04 -21.30 -25.56
N TYR A 287 10.20 -20.17 -24.84
CA TYR A 287 11.10 -20.05 -23.68
C TYR A 287 10.47 -20.60 -22.39
N ASN A 288 9.16 -20.49 -22.22
CA ASN A 288 8.45 -21.00 -21.06
C ASN A 288 7.16 -21.72 -21.49
N LYS A 289 7.24 -23.03 -21.64
CA LYS A 289 6.11 -23.89 -22.05
C LYS A 289 4.97 -23.93 -21.02
N ASN A 290 5.24 -23.58 -19.77
CA ASN A 290 4.26 -23.55 -18.68
C ASN A 290 3.63 -22.17 -18.48
N LEU A 291 3.97 -21.19 -19.33
CA LEU A 291 3.39 -19.85 -19.26
C LEU A 291 1.88 -19.91 -19.49
N ILE A 292 1.13 -19.40 -18.52
CA ILE A 292 -0.31 -19.18 -18.69
C ILE A 292 -0.52 -17.77 -19.25
N ILE A 293 -1.42 -17.66 -20.22
CA ILE A 293 -1.80 -16.39 -20.85
C ILE A 293 -3.28 -16.15 -20.62
N SER A 294 -3.61 -15.07 -19.92
CA SER A 294 -4.98 -14.65 -19.66
C SER A 294 -5.21 -13.23 -20.11
N GLN A 295 -6.32 -12.97 -20.79
CA GLN A 295 -6.72 -11.61 -21.13
C GLN A 295 -7.99 -11.20 -20.38
N TRP A 296 -8.16 -9.89 -20.19
CA TRP A 296 -9.36 -9.33 -19.61
C TRP A 296 -9.93 -8.18 -20.43
N ASN A 297 -11.26 -8.03 -20.38
CA ASN A 297 -11.96 -6.94 -21.05
C ASN A 297 -13.10 -6.39 -20.15
N GLU A 298 -13.08 -5.08 -19.89
CA GLU A 298 -14.08 -4.39 -19.08
C GLU A 298 -15.21 -3.75 -19.93
N ASP A 299 -14.99 -3.63 -21.22
CA ASP A 299 -16.01 -3.08 -22.13
C ASP A 299 -17.09 -4.13 -22.45
N PRO A 300 -18.31 -3.70 -22.82
CA PRO A 300 -19.38 -4.63 -23.15
C PRO A 300 -19.00 -5.55 -24.32
N VAL A 301 -19.29 -6.83 -24.14
CA VAL A 301 -19.11 -7.86 -25.18
C VAL A 301 -20.49 -8.39 -25.55
N MET A 302 -21.20 -7.63 -26.42
CA MET A 302 -22.57 -7.92 -26.84
C MET A 302 -22.66 -7.97 -28.37
N PRO A 303 -22.79 -9.14 -28.97
CA PRO A 303 -22.81 -9.29 -30.43
C PRO A 303 -23.92 -8.49 -31.14
N SER A 304 -24.99 -8.19 -30.44
CA SER A 304 -26.13 -7.39 -30.98
C SER A 304 -25.87 -5.89 -31.07
N LEU A 305 -24.74 -5.41 -30.52
CA LEU A 305 -24.44 -3.97 -30.49
C LEU A 305 -23.20 -3.66 -31.33
N ASP A 306 -23.34 -2.78 -32.32
CA ASP A 306 -22.27 -2.48 -33.28
C ASP A 306 -20.98 -2.01 -32.61
N TYR A 307 -21.07 -1.15 -31.61
CA TYR A 307 -19.89 -0.68 -30.87
C TYR A 307 -19.14 -1.80 -30.09
N SER A 308 -19.83 -2.90 -29.83
CA SER A 308 -19.25 -4.08 -29.17
C SER A 308 -18.54 -5.02 -30.16
N LYS A 309 -18.80 -4.93 -31.46
CA LYS A 309 -18.16 -5.73 -32.51
C LYS A 309 -16.63 -5.60 -32.44
N GLN A 310 -16.13 -4.39 -32.22
CA GLN A 310 -14.70 -4.14 -32.09
C GLN A 310 -14.10 -4.81 -30.85
N ASN A 311 -14.82 -4.84 -29.72
CA ASN A 311 -14.35 -5.53 -28.51
C ASN A 311 -14.28 -7.03 -28.73
N ILE A 312 -15.28 -7.60 -29.41
CA ILE A 312 -15.31 -9.01 -29.80
C ILE A 312 -14.15 -9.34 -30.74
N SER A 313 -13.92 -8.51 -31.77
CA SER A 313 -12.79 -8.68 -32.69
C SER A 313 -11.43 -8.68 -31.96
N ASN A 314 -11.27 -7.79 -30.95
CA ASN A 314 -10.03 -7.75 -30.18
C ASN A 314 -9.83 -8.99 -29.30
N ILE A 315 -10.91 -9.53 -28.74
CA ILE A 315 -10.84 -10.77 -27.97
C ILE A 315 -10.48 -11.92 -28.89
N LYS A 316 -11.12 -11.99 -30.06
CA LYS A 316 -10.86 -13.02 -31.07
C LYS A 316 -9.43 -13.01 -31.62
N LEU A 317 -8.79 -11.83 -31.69
CA LEU A 317 -7.40 -11.72 -32.16
C LEU A 317 -6.43 -12.66 -31.43
N TYR A 318 -6.72 -12.93 -30.17
CA TYR A 318 -5.87 -13.75 -29.29
C TYR A 318 -6.53 -15.06 -28.85
N SER A 319 -7.70 -15.44 -29.41
CA SER A 319 -8.48 -16.60 -28.94
C SER A 319 -7.69 -17.91 -28.94
N ASP A 320 -6.79 -18.09 -29.92
CA ASP A 320 -6.06 -19.33 -30.10
C ASP A 320 -4.80 -19.45 -29.21
N VAL A 321 -4.35 -18.34 -28.65
CA VAL A 321 -3.11 -18.28 -27.87
C VAL A 321 -3.33 -17.99 -26.38
N VAL A 322 -4.57 -17.61 -26.01
CA VAL A 322 -4.97 -17.25 -24.65
C VAL A 322 -5.69 -18.41 -23.97
N ASP A 323 -5.23 -18.78 -22.79
CA ASP A 323 -5.82 -19.88 -22.02
C ASP A 323 -7.17 -19.48 -21.37
N HIS A 324 -7.30 -18.21 -20.93
CA HIS A 324 -8.50 -17.73 -20.23
C HIS A 324 -8.88 -16.30 -20.62
N ASN A 325 -10.19 -16.07 -20.82
CA ASN A 325 -10.77 -14.77 -21.13
C ASN A 325 -11.64 -14.27 -19.99
N PHE A 326 -11.22 -13.21 -19.29
CA PHE A 326 -11.98 -12.60 -18.21
C PHE A 326 -12.78 -11.40 -18.72
N ILE A 327 -14.11 -11.41 -18.59
CA ILE A 327 -14.99 -10.36 -19.09
C ILE A 327 -15.99 -9.91 -18.03
N THR A 328 -16.42 -8.63 -18.11
CA THR A 328 -17.44 -8.05 -17.23
C THR A 328 -18.85 -8.23 -17.78
N THR A 329 -19.01 -8.78 -18.97
CA THR A 329 -20.31 -9.17 -19.54
C THR A 329 -20.57 -10.63 -19.20
N HIS A 330 -21.77 -10.98 -18.70
CA HIS A 330 -22.06 -12.36 -18.31
C HIS A 330 -21.97 -13.32 -19.49
N PRO A 331 -21.22 -14.44 -19.41
CA PRO A 331 -20.96 -15.34 -20.55
C PRO A 331 -22.22 -15.91 -21.20
N SER A 332 -23.34 -16.04 -20.48
CA SER A 332 -24.62 -16.51 -21.05
C SER A 332 -25.13 -15.66 -22.21
N ILE A 333 -24.66 -14.40 -22.35
CA ILE A 333 -25.01 -13.50 -23.44
C ILE A 333 -24.26 -13.87 -24.73
N LEU A 334 -23.11 -14.54 -24.58
CA LEU A 334 -22.23 -14.95 -25.67
C LEU A 334 -22.57 -16.33 -26.23
N LYS A 335 -23.47 -17.10 -25.60
CA LYS A 335 -23.85 -18.44 -26.04
C LYS A 335 -24.18 -18.43 -27.53
N ASN A 336 -23.51 -19.27 -28.29
CA ASN A 336 -23.64 -19.48 -29.75
C ASN A 336 -23.19 -18.31 -30.66
N LYS A 337 -22.52 -17.27 -30.15
CA LYS A 337 -22.19 -16.07 -30.94
C LYS A 337 -20.70 -15.74 -30.99
N VAL A 338 -19.89 -16.38 -30.16
CA VAL A 338 -18.42 -16.29 -30.15
C VAL A 338 -17.89 -17.73 -30.12
N ASP A 339 -16.74 -17.95 -30.69
CA ASP A 339 -16.09 -19.24 -30.88
C ASP A 339 -16.26 -20.18 -29.66
N ASN A 340 -16.72 -21.40 -29.89
CA ASN A 340 -16.99 -22.38 -28.83
C ASN A 340 -15.73 -22.78 -28.03
N ASN A 341 -14.54 -22.46 -28.53
CA ASN A 341 -13.26 -22.78 -27.91
C ASN A 341 -12.76 -21.70 -26.94
N ALA A 342 -13.38 -20.52 -26.89
CA ALA A 342 -12.91 -19.45 -26.03
C ALA A 342 -13.40 -19.65 -24.57
N ASN A 343 -12.48 -19.86 -23.68
CA ASN A 343 -12.74 -20.09 -22.25
C ASN A 343 -13.09 -18.76 -21.55
N PHE A 344 -14.39 -18.43 -21.46
CA PHE A 344 -14.87 -17.17 -20.90
C PHE A 344 -15.23 -17.29 -19.43
N HIS A 345 -14.68 -16.39 -18.61
CA HIS A 345 -14.98 -16.25 -17.19
C HIS A 345 -15.51 -14.86 -16.89
N PHE A 346 -16.54 -14.81 -16.07
CA PHE A 346 -17.13 -13.56 -15.62
C PHE A 346 -16.39 -13.03 -14.39
N PHE A 347 -16.18 -11.70 -14.34
CA PHE A 347 -15.77 -11.02 -13.11
C PHE A 347 -16.48 -9.68 -12.93
N PHE A 348 -16.69 -9.28 -11.70
CA PHE A 348 -17.15 -7.95 -11.37
C PHE A 348 -16.01 -6.96 -11.34
N VAL A 349 -16.30 -5.70 -11.72
CA VAL A 349 -15.35 -4.60 -11.59
C VAL A 349 -14.90 -4.49 -10.13
N PRO A 350 -13.61 -4.69 -9.82
CA PRO A 350 -13.13 -4.65 -8.45
C PRO A 350 -13.10 -3.24 -7.88
N VAL A 351 -13.21 -3.14 -6.55
CA VAL A 351 -12.82 -1.97 -5.77
C VAL A 351 -11.43 -2.17 -5.17
N ASP A 352 -10.71 -1.07 -5.00
CA ASP A 352 -9.41 -1.08 -4.32
C ASP A 352 -9.41 0.01 -3.23
N LYS A 353 -9.10 -0.39 -2.00
CA LYS A 353 -9.12 0.52 -0.85
C LYS A 353 -8.16 1.72 -0.95
N ASN A 354 -7.15 1.65 -1.82
CA ASN A 354 -6.22 2.74 -2.06
C ASN A 354 -6.69 3.66 -3.21
N ILE A 355 -7.68 3.23 -4.00
CA ILE A 355 -8.27 3.98 -5.11
C ILE A 355 -9.65 4.51 -4.69
N GLU A 356 -10.57 3.64 -4.26
CA GLU A 356 -11.87 4.02 -3.72
C GLU A 356 -11.78 4.21 -2.20
N CYS A 357 -11.09 5.26 -1.77
CA CYS A 357 -10.69 5.49 -0.38
C CYS A 357 -11.59 6.45 0.40
N PHE A 358 -12.59 7.08 -0.23
CA PHE A 358 -13.44 8.07 0.43
C PHE A 358 -14.65 7.43 1.12
N ASP A 359 -15.08 8.04 2.21
CA ASP A 359 -16.33 7.72 2.93
C ASP A 359 -17.32 8.88 2.77
N VAL A 360 -17.81 9.11 1.57
CA VAL A 360 -18.67 10.27 1.24
C VAL A 360 -19.93 10.33 2.13
N TYR A 361 -20.43 9.18 2.60
CA TYR A 361 -21.53 9.14 3.56
C TYR A 361 -21.18 9.77 4.93
N LYS A 362 -19.92 9.99 5.25
CA LYS A 362 -19.47 10.72 6.46
C LYS A 362 -19.28 12.22 6.21
N MET A 363 -19.25 12.63 4.94
CA MET A 363 -18.99 14.01 4.53
C MET A 363 -20.29 14.81 4.39
N ASN A 364 -20.17 16.12 4.10
CA ASN A 364 -21.28 17.02 3.83
C ASN A 364 -21.20 17.57 2.39
N PRO A 365 -21.45 16.75 1.37
CA PRO A 365 -21.38 17.14 -0.03
C PRO A 365 -22.42 18.23 -0.37
N LYS A 366 -22.05 19.18 -1.23
CA LYS A 366 -22.91 20.31 -1.63
C LYS A 366 -23.80 20.01 -2.83
N LYS A 367 -23.47 18.99 -3.60
CA LYS A 367 -24.22 18.54 -4.79
C LYS A 367 -25.00 17.27 -4.49
N ASP A 368 -26.06 17.02 -5.24
CA ASP A 368 -26.95 15.91 -4.97
C ASP A 368 -26.64 14.69 -5.85
N LEU A 369 -26.39 14.88 -7.16
CA LEU A 369 -26.26 13.77 -8.09
C LEU A 369 -25.03 13.91 -8.99
N PHE A 370 -24.21 12.86 -9.04
CA PHE A 370 -23.00 12.74 -9.87
C PHE A 370 -23.19 11.79 -11.05
N TYR A 371 -22.69 12.19 -12.19
CA TYR A 371 -22.47 11.32 -13.33
C TYR A 371 -21.28 11.81 -14.16
N ALA A 372 -20.45 10.89 -14.66
CA ALA A 372 -19.34 11.23 -15.54
C ALA A 372 -19.24 10.22 -16.70
N MET A 373 -19.02 10.73 -17.89
CA MET A 373 -18.73 9.94 -19.09
C MET A 373 -17.58 10.57 -19.90
N SER A 374 -16.97 9.77 -20.78
CA SER A 374 -15.75 10.17 -21.50
C SER A 374 -15.99 11.08 -22.71
N HIS A 375 -17.25 11.43 -23.04
CA HIS A 375 -17.56 12.30 -24.16
C HIS A 375 -17.36 13.77 -23.82
N GLY A 376 -16.77 14.52 -24.76
CA GLY A 376 -16.63 15.98 -24.63
C GLY A 376 -17.87 16.71 -25.06
N VAL A 377 -17.90 18.04 -24.86
CA VAL A 377 -19.01 18.94 -25.11
C VAL A 377 -19.65 18.76 -26.49
N ASN A 378 -18.85 18.61 -27.51
CA ASN A 378 -19.32 18.47 -28.91
C ASN A 378 -19.28 17.01 -29.39
N ARG A 379 -19.24 16.05 -28.47
CA ARG A 379 -19.13 14.62 -28.77
C ARG A 379 -20.30 13.82 -28.23
N ALA A 380 -21.49 14.29 -28.47
CA ALA A 380 -22.73 13.53 -28.23
C ALA A 380 -22.81 12.28 -29.13
N VAL A 381 -22.11 12.30 -30.25
CA VAL A 381 -21.99 11.20 -31.21
C VAL A 381 -20.78 10.33 -30.86
N LEU A 382 -20.95 9.04 -30.91
CA LEU A 382 -19.88 8.06 -30.69
C LEU A 382 -18.90 8.05 -31.89
N LYS A 383 -17.75 7.45 -31.72
CA LYS A 383 -16.72 7.35 -32.79
C LYS A 383 -17.19 6.67 -34.08
N ASP A 384 -18.18 5.80 -33.95
CA ASP A 384 -18.83 5.07 -35.02
C ASP A 384 -19.99 5.85 -35.69
N GLY A 385 -20.22 7.14 -35.32
CA GLY A 385 -21.27 7.98 -35.84
C GLY A 385 -22.64 7.75 -35.19
N VAL A 386 -22.76 6.85 -34.22
CA VAL A 386 -23.99 6.55 -33.52
C VAL A 386 -24.24 7.54 -32.39
N GLU A 387 -25.47 8.01 -32.23
CA GLU A 387 -25.85 8.89 -31.12
C GLU A 387 -25.74 8.14 -29.77
N ASP A 388 -25.18 8.81 -28.77
CA ASP A 388 -25.04 8.22 -27.43
C ASP A 388 -26.40 8.30 -26.68
N ASN A 389 -27.05 7.17 -26.52
CA ASN A 389 -28.34 7.05 -25.84
C ASN A 389 -28.33 7.55 -24.38
N ARG A 390 -27.16 7.68 -23.78
CA ARG A 390 -26.99 8.25 -22.42
C ARG A 390 -27.29 9.75 -22.41
N VAL A 391 -26.97 10.46 -23.49
CA VAL A 391 -27.28 11.91 -23.63
C VAL A 391 -28.77 12.12 -23.59
N GLN A 392 -29.53 11.42 -24.43
CA GLN A 392 -30.99 11.51 -24.46
C GLN A 392 -31.64 11.12 -23.11
N PHE A 393 -31.08 10.09 -22.45
CA PHE A 393 -31.55 9.68 -21.11
C PHE A 393 -31.33 10.78 -20.08
N LEU A 394 -30.15 11.39 -20.05
CA LEU A 394 -29.82 12.46 -19.12
C LEU A 394 -30.61 13.73 -19.37
N ASP A 395 -30.85 14.11 -20.64
CA ASP A 395 -31.68 15.25 -20.98
C ASP A 395 -33.13 15.09 -20.49
N LYS A 396 -33.70 13.89 -20.63
CA LYS A 396 -35.04 13.57 -20.10
C LYS A 396 -35.02 13.57 -18.55
N LEU A 397 -33.95 13.04 -17.93
CA LEU A 397 -33.83 12.99 -16.47
C LEU A 397 -33.76 14.40 -15.87
N VAL A 398 -32.92 15.28 -16.41
CA VAL A 398 -32.72 16.65 -15.89
C VAL A 398 -34.05 17.42 -15.87
N LYS A 399 -34.88 17.27 -16.91
CA LYS A 399 -36.22 17.90 -16.97
C LYS A 399 -37.15 17.43 -15.84
N LYS A 400 -36.96 16.20 -15.31
CA LYS A 400 -37.76 15.60 -14.23
C LYS A 400 -37.25 15.88 -12.83
N ILE A 401 -36.02 16.43 -12.71
CA ILE A 401 -35.37 16.72 -11.42
C ILE A 401 -34.91 18.19 -11.34
N PRO A 402 -35.77 19.19 -11.56
CA PRO A 402 -35.36 20.60 -11.68
C PRO A 402 -34.76 21.17 -10.42
N ASN A 403 -35.07 20.63 -9.25
CA ASN A 403 -34.58 21.10 -7.95
C ASN A 403 -33.32 20.37 -7.47
N ILE A 404 -32.75 19.44 -8.25
CA ILE A 404 -31.57 18.64 -7.88
C ILE A 404 -30.30 19.34 -8.37
N LYS A 405 -29.34 19.54 -7.46
CA LYS A 405 -28.03 20.08 -7.79
C LYS A 405 -27.15 18.95 -8.33
N TYR A 406 -27.13 18.77 -9.63
CA TYR A 406 -26.35 17.72 -10.28
C TYR A 406 -24.99 18.22 -10.79
N ASP A 407 -24.02 17.29 -10.87
CA ASP A 407 -22.74 17.44 -11.56
C ASP A 407 -22.58 16.31 -12.58
N PHE A 408 -22.91 16.61 -13.84
CA PHE A 408 -22.76 15.69 -14.96
C PHE A 408 -21.61 16.14 -15.85
N PHE A 409 -20.60 15.29 -15.99
CA PHE A 409 -19.40 15.57 -16.77
C PHE A 409 -19.39 14.76 -18.07
N GLY A 410 -18.89 15.38 -19.14
CA GLY A 410 -19.00 14.84 -20.50
C GLY A 410 -20.41 14.98 -21.09
N PHE A 411 -21.27 15.77 -20.46
CA PHE A 411 -22.65 15.99 -20.81
C PHE A 411 -22.94 17.49 -20.96
N SER A 412 -23.79 17.87 -21.92
CA SER A 412 -24.13 19.27 -22.23
C SER A 412 -22.85 20.08 -22.46
N ASN A 413 -22.67 21.20 -21.80
CA ASN A 413 -21.48 22.06 -21.96
C ASN A 413 -20.35 21.75 -20.99
N LYS A 414 -20.39 20.64 -20.24
CA LYS A 414 -19.32 20.22 -19.34
C LYS A 414 -18.39 19.20 -19.98
N GLN A 415 -17.09 19.50 -19.95
CA GLN A 415 -16.06 18.57 -20.40
C GLN A 415 -15.95 17.36 -19.45
N PRO A 416 -15.46 16.20 -19.93
CA PRO A 416 -15.05 15.09 -19.06
C PRO A 416 -14.00 15.52 -18.06
N ILE A 417 -14.02 14.92 -16.87
CA ILE A 417 -13.04 15.13 -15.81
C ILE A 417 -12.25 13.85 -15.53
N TRP A 418 -11.05 14.01 -14.99
CA TRP A 418 -10.11 12.95 -14.77
C TRP A 418 -9.27 13.22 -13.51
N GLY A 419 -8.60 12.17 -12.99
CA GLY A 419 -7.63 12.32 -11.91
C GLY A 419 -8.24 12.98 -10.66
N ASN A 420 -7.57 14.00 -10.14
CA ASN A 420 -7.99 14.67 -8.91
C ASN A 420 -9.32 15.41 -9.03
N ASP A 421 -9.62 16.00 -10.20
CA ASP A 421 -10.91 16.69 -10.41
C ASP A 421 -12.08 15.70 -10.35
N PHE A 422 -11.87 14.45 -10.83
CA PHE A 422 -12.85 13.39 -10.70
C PHE A 422 -13.11 13.05 -9.22
N ASN A 423 -12.07 12.94 -8.42
CA ASN A 423 -12.18 12.70 -6.98
C ASN A 423 -12.91 13.86 -6.27
N ASN A 424 -12.52 15.10 -6.57
CA ASN A 424 -13.16 16.29 -6.00
C ASN A 424 -14.66 16.36 -6.33
N ALA A 425 -15.05 15.99 -7.53
CA ALA A 425 -16.45 15.92 -7.91
C ALA A 425 -17.20 14.80 -7.14
N LEU A 426 -16.58 13.63 -6.98
CA LEU A 426 -17.16 12.53 -6.19
C LEU A 426 -17.39 12.93 -4.73
N ILE A 427 -16.38 13.46 -4.04
CA ILE A 427 -16.49 13.81 -2.60
C ILE A 427 -17.46 14.97 -2.36
N ASN A 428 -17.72 15.79 -3.37
CA ASN A 428 -18.67 16.90 -3.28
C ASN A 428 -20.11 16.51 -3.64
N THR A 429 -20.39 15.22 -3.90
CA THR A 429 -21.71 14.78 -4.37
C THR A 429 -22.26 13.64 -3.50
N LYS A 430 -23.55 13.70 -3.16
CA LYS A 430 -24.23 12.76 -2.24
C LYS A 430 -24.55 11.41 -2.87
N MET A 431 -24.96 11.40 -4.14
CA MET A 431 -25.52 10.25 -4.85
C MET A 431 -24.86 10.10 -6.22
N GLY A 432 -24.82 8.90 -6.76
CA GLY A 432 -24.25 8.63 -8.08
C GLY A 432 -25.14 7.77 -8.95
N LEU A 433 -25.19 8.07 -10.24
CA LEU A 433 -25.93 7.32 -11.24
C LEU A 433 -24.98 6.32 -11.94
N ASN A 434 -25.32 5.03 -11.88
CA ASN A 434 -24.65 4.00 -12.66
C ASN A 434 -25.42 3.74 -13.97
N LEU A 435 -25.13 4.54 -14.99
CA LEU A 435 -25.70 4.42 -16.32
C LEU A 435 -24.62 3.99 -17.31
N SER A 436 -24.70 2.77 -17.81
CA SER A 436 -23.77 2.23 -18.79
C SER A 436 -24.18 2.59 -20.22
N ARG A 437 -23.22 2.55 -21.15
CA ARG A 437 -23.47 2.73 -22.57
C ARG A 437 -24.30 1.55 -23.11
N GLY A 438 -25.24 1.82 -24.00
CA GLY A 438 -26.11 0.82 -24.59
C GLY A 438 -27.28 0.41 -23.68
N LEU A 439 -27.82 -0.78 -23.93
CA LEU A 439 -28.91 -1.32 -23.12
C LEU A 439 -28.39 -1.92 -21.80
N PRO A 440 -29.18 -1.85 -20.73
CA PRO A 440 -28.88 -2.56 -19.49
C PRO A 440 -28.71 -4.06 -19.76
N THR A 441 -27.61 -4.62 -19.28
CA THR A 441 -27.26 -6.02 -19.55
C THR A 441 -26.95 -6.75 -18.25
N LYS A 442 -27.26 -8.04 -18.20
CA LYS A 442 -27.08 -8.88 -17.03
C LYS A 442 -25.68 -8.74 -16.45
N TYR A 443 -25.60 -8.29 -15.19
CA TYR A 443 -24.40 -8.11 -14.35
C TYR A 443 -23.35 -7.15 -14.92
N TYR A 444 -23.63 -6.50 -16.05
CA TYR A 444 -22.69 -5.55 -16.63
C TYR A 444 -22.76 -4.17 -15.98
N SER A 445 -21.62 -3.66 -15.63
CA SER A 445 -21.39 -2.25 -15.30
C SER A 445 -20.00 -1.82 -15.74
N SER A 446 -19.87 -0.56 -16.12
CA SER A 446 -18.56 0.08 -16.28
C SER A 446 -17.88 0.29 -14.91
N ASN A 447 -16.59 0.63 -14.91
CA ASN A 447 -15.84 0.95 -13.71
C ASN A 447 -16.47 2.05 -12.81
N ARG A 448 -17.45 2.80 -13.35
CA ARG A 448 -18.21 3.81 -12.61
C ARG A 448 -18.88 3.26 -11.36
N ILE A 449 -19.42 2.03 -11.38
CA ILE A 449 -20.08 1.46 -10.21
C ILE A 449 -19.08 1.33 -9.04
N ALA A 450 -17.86 0.90 -9.32
CA ALA A 450 -16.82 0.83 -8.31
C ALA A 450 -16.45 2.21 -7.78
N SER A 451 -16.31 3.21 -8.68
CA SER A 451 -15.96 4.58 -8.28
C SER A 451 -17.03 5.23 -7.40
N ILE A 452 -18.33 5.09 -7.71
CA ILE A 452 -19.39 5.73 -6.93
C ILE A 452 -19.71 4.94 -5.65
N LEU A 453 -19.96 3.65 -5.76
CA LEU A 453 -20.33 2.81 -4.61
C LEU A 453 -19.15 2.58 -3.68
N GLY A 454 -17.95 2.36 -4.25
CA GLY A 454 -16.71 2.17 -3.49
C GLY A 454 -16.27 3.41 -2.69
N ASN A 455 -16.62 4.61 -3.15
CA ASN A 455 -16.38 5.86 -2.41
C ASN A 455 -17.54 6.26 -1.49
N GLY A 456 -18.58 5.44 -1.39
CA GLY A 456 -19.66 5.61 -0.42
C GLY A 456 -20.70 6.66 -0.80
N LEU A 457 -20.99 6.81 -2.10
CA LEU A 457 -22.16 7.53 -2.59
C LEU A 457 -23.38 6.60 -2.62
N LEU A 458 -24.57 7.13 -2.37
CA LEU A 458 -25.81 6.39 -2.67
C LEU A 458 -25.87 6.14 -4.17
N THR A 459 -25.99 4.88 -4.59
CA THR A 459 -25.84 4.49 -5.99
C THR A 459 -27.17 4.05 -6.59
N PHE A 460 -27.56 4.63 -7.73
CA PHE A 460 -28.72 4.22 -8.50
C PHE A 460 -28.30 3.27 -9.63
N VAL A 461 -28.99 2.14 -9.75
CA VAL A 461 -28.72 1.08 -10.74
C VAL A 461 -30.02 0.64 -11.42
N ASP A 462 -30.00 0.47 -12.73
CA ASP A 462 -31.13 -0.08 -13.47
C ASP A 462 -31.39 -1.54 -13.07
N ILE A 463 -32.60 -1.88 -12.68
CA ILE A 463 -33.00 -3.22 -12.24
C ILE A 463 -32.77 -4.28 -13.32
N LYS A 464 -32.83 -3.91 -14.59
CA LYS A 464 -32.59 -4.80 -15.73
C LYS A 464 -31.18 -5.34 -15.80
N THR A 465 -30.23 -4.73 -15.05
CA THR A 465 -28.88 -5.25 -14.89
C THR A 465 -28.80 -6.46 -13.96
N GLN A 466 -29.85 -6.81 -13.25
CA GLN A 466 -29.94 -7.93 -12.31
C GLN A 466 -28.91 -7.86 -11.15
N PHE A 467 -28.41 -6.69 -10.81
CA PHE A 467 -27.56 -6.51 -9.62
C PHE A 467 -28.33 -6.76 -8.30
N ASN A 468 -29.67 -6.79 -8.35
CA ASN A 468 -30.52 -7.21 -7.24
C ASN A 468 -30.36 -8.69 -6.83
N ASP A 469 -29.69 -9.51 -7.64
CA ASP A 469 -29.27 -10.87 -7.25
C ASP A 469 -28.18 -10.83 -6.17
N PHE A 470 -27.42 -9.74 -6.07
CA PHE A 470 -26.30 -9.58 -5.13
C PHE A 470 -26.56 -8.51 -4.07
N PHE A 471 -27.36 -7.49 -4.37
CA PHE A 471 -27.60 -6.35 -3.49
C PHE A 471 -29.07 -6.18 -3.16
N LYS A 472 -29.34 -5.80 -1.90
CA LYS A 472 -30.68 -5.45 -1.44
C LYS A 472 -30.97 -3.96 -1.66
N ASN A 473 -32.25 -3.56 -1.59
CA ASN A 473 -32.69 -2.17 -1.73
C ASN A 473 -32.17 -1.23 -0.61
N ASP A 474 -31.65 -1.78 0.48
CA ASP A 474 -31.00 -1.01 1.55
C ASP A 474 -29.45 -0.97 1.43
N GLU A 475 -28.92 -1.42 0.29
CA GLU A 475 -27.51 -1.40 -0.07
C GLU A 475 -27.26 -0.61 -1.37
N ILE A 476 -28.14 -0.78 -2.38
CA ILE A 476 -28.15 -0.06 -3.65
C ILE A 476 -29.61 0.29 -4.00
N ILE A 477 -29.84 1.41 -4.67
CA ILE A 477 -31.17 1.80 -5.10
C ILE A 477 -31.41 1.39 -6.55
N PHE A 478 -32.29 0.44 -6.75
CA PHE A 478 -32.70 0.01 -8.09
C PHE A 478 -33.82 0.89 -8.61
N TYR A 479 -33.78 1.18 -9.91
CA TYR A 479 -34.88 1.88 -10.61
C TYR A 479 -35.37 1.08 -11.82
N LYS A 480 -36.66 1.22 -12.16
CA LYS A 480 -37.33 0.51 -13.25
C LYS A 480 -37.38 1.33 -14.55
N ASN A 481 -37.55 2.62 -14.43
CA ASN A 481 -37.61 3.58 -15.51
C ASN A 481 -37.19 4.97 -15.04
N ILE A 482 -37.24 5.95 -15.93
CA ILE A 482 -36.73 7.30 -15.63
C ILE A 482 -37.63 8.05 -14.62
N ASP A 483 -38.93 7.79 -14.56
CA ASP A 483 -39.86 8.41 -13.62
C ASP A 483 -39.60 7.88 -12.20
N ASP A 484 -39.46 6.58 -12.06
CA ASP A 484 -39.07 5.93 -10.81
C ASP A 484 -37.69 6.40 -10.32
N LEU A 485 -36.72 6.58 -11.24
CA LEU A 485 -35.44 7.16 -10.92
C LEU A 485 -35.54 8.59 -10.40
N ALA A 486 -36.29 9.45 -11.09
CA ALA A 486 -36.48 10.85 -10.70
C ALA A 486 -37.17 10.98 -9.33
N SER A 487 -38.20 10.18 -9.08
CA SER A 487 -38.87 10.11 -7.77
C SER A 487 -37.90 9.70 -6.65
N LYS A 488 -37.08 8.68 -6.86
CA LYS A 488 -36.08 8.20 -5.90
C LYS A 488 -34.97 9.21 -5.65
N ILE A 489 -34.49 9.90 -6.69
CA ILE A 489 -33.51 10.97 -6.54
C ILE A 489 -34.06 12.09 -5.65
N ASN A 490 -35.28 12.57 -5.95
CA ASN A 490 -35.94 13.60 -5.14
C ASN A 490 -36.17 13.14 -3.69
N PHE A 491 -36.57 11.89 -3.48
CA PHE A 491 -36.76 11.34 -2.13
C PHE A 491 -35.45 11.33 -1.32
N TYR A 492 -34.36 10.75 -1.88
CA TYR A 492 -33.11 10.62 -1.15
C TYR A 492 -32.33 11.94 -1.03
N SER A 493 -32.56 12.92 -1.87
CA SER A 493 -31.99 14.26 -1.72
C SER A 493 -32.47 14.96 -0.44
N LYS A 494 -33.72 14.66 -0.03
CA LYS A 494 -34.37 15.22 1.19
C LYS A 494 -34.17 14.34 2.43
N ASN A 495 -33.80 13.06 2.27
CA ASN A 495 -33.66 12.08 3.36
C ASN A 495 -32.20 11.71 3.63
N ASP A 496 -31.40 12.68 4.07
CA ASP A 496 -29.95 12.53 4.21
C ASP A 496 -29.52 11.39 5.17
N LYS A 497 -30.22 11.22 6.30
CA LYS A 497 -29.92 10.14 7.28
C LYS A 497 -30.07 8.74 6.65
N LEU A 498 -31.16 8.53 5.89
CA LEU A 498 -31.43 7.26 5.22
C LEU A 498 -30.44 7.04 4.07
N ARG A 499 -30.18 8.07 3.26
CA ARG A 499 -29.18 8.07 2.20
C ARG A 499 -27.81 7.62 2.71
N LYS A 500 -27.31 8.25 3.79
CA LYS A 500 -26.02 7.91 4.42
C LYS A 500 -25.97 6.45 4.89
N LYS A 501 -27.06 5.98 5.50
CA LYS A 501 -27.17 4.59 5.99
C LYS A 501 -27.05 3.58 4.85
N ILE A 502 -27.76 3.81 3.75
CA ILE A 502 -27.75 2.92 2.57
C ILE A 502 -26.39 2.96 1.89
N ALA A 503 -25.81 4.15 1.66
CA ALA A 503 -24.51 4.32 1.05
C ALA A 503 -23.40 3.59 1.83
N LYS A 504 -23.41 3.67 3.16
CA LYS A 504 -22.49 2.92 4.04
C LYS A 504 -22.62 1.41 3.86
N LYS A 505 -23.87 0.89 3.85
CA LYS A 505 -24.13 -0.54 3.66
C LYS A 505 -23.67 -1.01 2.28
N GLY A 506 -24.00 -0.24 1.24
CA GLY A 506 -23.63 -0.55 -0.14
C GLY A 506 -22.11 -0.61 -0.33
N LYS A 507 -21.38 0.38 0.18
CA LYS A 507 -19.91 0.36 0.18
C LYS A 507 -19.37 -0.89 0.88
N ALA A 508 -19.82 -1.16 2.09
CA ALA A 508 -19.36 -2.32 2.87
C ALA A 508 -19.63 -3.64 2.13
N LYS A 509 -20.82 -3.77 1.52
CA LYS A 509 -21.20 -4.95 0.74
C LYS A 509 -20.32 -5.11 -0.49
N TYR A 510 -20.07 -4.02 -1.23
CA TYR A 510 -19.24 -4.06 -2.43
C TYR A 510 -17.80 -4.47 -2.12
N PHE A 511 -17.19 -3.89 -1.09
CA PHE A 511 -15.87 -4.30 -0.63
C PHE A 511 -15.84 -5.75 -0.12
N LYS A 512 -16.92 -6.20 0.55
CA LYS A 512 -16.99 -7.60 1.04
C LYS A 512 -16.88 -8.62 -0.10
N PHE A 513 -17.49 -8.33 -1.28
CA PHE A 513 -17.60 -9.30 -2.38
C PHE A 513 -16.61 -9.02 -3.52
N PHE A 514 -16.38 -7.76 -3.85
CA PHE A 514 -15.64 -7.34 -5.05
C PHE A 514 -14.33 -6.61 -4.73
N ASP A 515 -13.76 -6.86 -3.57
CA ASP A 515 -12.41 -6.40 -3.21
C ASP A 515 -11.38 -6.91 -4.22
N GLY A 516 -10.47 -6.03 -4.64
CA GLY A 516 -9.46 -6.34 -5.65
C GLY A 516 -8.60 -7.57 -5.32
N ASN A 517 -8.36 -7.83 -4.03
CA ASN A 517 -7.61 -9.01 -3.61
C ASN A 517 -8.40 -10.31 -3.91
N LYS A 518 -9.72 -10.29 -3.68
CA LYS A 518 -10.59 -11.45 -3.93
C LYS A 518 -10.72 -11.72 -5.42
N ILE A 519 -10.93 -10.65 -6.20
CA ILE A 519 -11.03 -10.77 -7.67
C ILE A 519 -9.70 -11.25 -8.24
N ALA A 520 -8.57 -10.72 -7.79
CA ALA A 520 -7.24 -11.17 -8.21
C ALA A 520 -7.01 -12.65 -7.85
N LYS A 521 -7.37 -13.06 -6.64
CA LYS A 521 -7.28 -14.47 -6.22
C LYS A 521 -8.18 -15.38 -7.07
N TYR A 522 -9.40 -14.94 -7.37
CA TYR A 522 -10.30 -15.66 -8.27
C TYR A 522 -9.68 -15.83 -9.66
N ILE A 523 -9.15 -14.76 -10.26
CA ILE A 523 -8.49 -14.78 -11.57
C ILE A 523 -7.33 -15.80 -11.55
N LEU A 524 -6.47 -15.76 -10.53
CA LEU A 524 -5.35 -16.69 -10.42
C LEU A 524 -5.80 -18.14 -10.25
N ASN A 525 -6.81 -18.38 -9.40
CA ASN A 525 -7.33 -19.73 -9.22
C ASN A 525 -7.85 -20.31 -10.54
N ILE A 526 -8.62 -19.55 -11.30
CA ILE A 526 -9.10 -19.98 -12.63
C ILE A 526 -7.92 -20.19 -13.58
N SER A 527 -7.01 -19.22 -13.68
CA SER A 527 -5.87 -19.30 -14.60
C SER A 527 -4.98 -20.52 -14.35
N PHE A 528 -4.89 -20.99 -13.11
CA PHE A 528 -4.09 -22.16 -12.73
C PHE A 528 -4.93 -23.44 -12.46
N GLY A 529 -6.12 -23.52 -13.04
CA GLY A 529 -6.94 -24.74 -13.05
C GLY A 529 -7.55 -25.13 -11.71
N LYS A 530 -7.65 -24.21 -10.74
CA LYS A 530 -8.31 -24.46 -9.46
C LYS A 530 -9.79 -24.09 -9.56
N ASN A 531 -10.65 -24.95 -9.01
CA ASN A 531 -12.07 -24.61 -8.87
C ASN A 531 -12.21 -23.35 -7.99
N ALA A 532 -12.79 -22.31 -8.56
CA ALA A 532 -13.01 -21.07 -7.86
C ALA A 532 -14.39 -20.50 -8.20
N SER A 533 -15.11 -20.05 -7.18
CA SER A 533 -16.35 -19.30 -7.32
C SER A 533 -16.11 -17.85 -6.86
N LEU A 534 -16.79 -16.91 -7.50
CA LEU A 534 -16.81 -15.52 -7.04
C LEU A 534 -17.66 -15.32 -5.79
N PHE A 535 -18.55 -16.28 -5.49
CA PHE A 535 -19.55 -16.24 -4.41
C PHE A 535 -19.51 -17.50 -3.56
#